data_88bc127d40b8d8b5416f9dacd525870f
#
_entry.id   88bc127d40b8d8b5416f9dacd525870f
#
_cell.length_a   1.000
_cell.length_b   1.000
_cell.length_c   1.000
_cell.angle_alpha   90.00
_cell.angle_beta   90.00
_cell.angle_gamma   90.00
#
_symmetry.space_group_name_H-M   'P 1'
#
loop_
_entity.id
_entity.type
_entity.pdbx_description
1 polymer ?
#
loop_
_entity_poly.entity_id
_entity_poly.type
_entity_poly.pdbx_seq_one_letter_code
_entity_poly.pdbx_strand_id
1 'polypeptide(L)'
;MRSQVRGLNKASDNAQDGISLIQTAEGAMDQQHAILQRARELVVQAGNTGVLDDGQTSGSGDDDFQKIQDELNELQKEFTRINEQTEFNKKKLLDGTYTDQYLQVGANDDQGISVTINKTDWTAPTVTGGAAGSGSTLLKDNIDEAIKSVTTERSKLGAIQNRLEYTVKVDDNTAENMQAAESRIRDTDMADEMTRFSK
;
A
#
# COMPACT_ATOMS: atom_id res chain seq x y z
N MET A 1 -6.87 -31.84 -16.18
CA MET A 1 -7.31 -30.65 -16.93
C MET A 1 -8.44 -29.87 -16.23
N ARG A 2 -9.66 -30.40 -16.07
CA ARG A 2 -10.81 -29.65 -15.48
C ARG A 2 -10.56 -29.15 -14.06
N SER A 3 -9.90 -29.93 -13.21
CA SER A 3 -9.49 -29.49 -11.87
C SER A 3 -8.45 -28.37 -11.93
N GLN A 4 -7.52 -28.44 -12.87
CA GLN A 4 -6.50 -27.41 -13.09
C GLN A 4 -7.10 -26.11 -13.62
N VAL A 5 -8.05 -26.17 -14.58
CA VAL A 5 -8.76 -24.97 -15.07
C VAL A 5 -9.50 -24.27 -13.93
N ARG A 6 -10.22 -25.05 -13.10
CA ARG A 6 -10.89 -24.47 -11.92
C ARG A 6 -9.90 -23.91 -10.89
N GLY A 7 -8.75 -24.56 -10.75
CA GLY A 7 -7.67 -24.08 -9.88
C GLY A 7 -7.08 -22.75 -10.38
N LEU A 8 -6.80 -22.64 -11.69
CA LEU A 8 -6.28 -21.41 -12.31
C LEU A 8 -7.27 -20.24 -12.22
N ASN A 9 -8.56 -20.51 -12.51
CA ASN A 9 -9.57 -19.46 -12.34
C ASN A 9 -9.65 -18.96 -10.90
N LYS A 10 -9.55 -19.86 -9.91
CA LYS A 10 -9.54 -19.45 -8.49
C LYS A 10 -8.24 -18.74 -8.11
N ALA A 11 -7.13 -19.09 -8.71
CA ALA A 11 -5.85 -18.41 -8.54
C ALA A 11 -5.90 -16.98 -9.11
N SER A 12 -6.52 -16.81 -10.30
CA SER A 12 -6.76 -15.49 -10.88
C SER A 12 -7.64 -14.60 -9.97
N ASP A 13 -8.74 -15.15 -9.42
CA ASP A 13 -9.57 -14.43 -8.42
C ASP A 13 -8.73 -14.01 -7.20
N ASN A 14 -7.94 -14.93 -6.64
CA ASN A 14 -7.09 -14.64 -5.48
C ASN A 14 -6.04 -13.55 -5.78
N ALA A 15 -5.48 -13.56 -6.99
CA ALA A 15 -4.54 -12.52 -7.41
C ALA A 15 -5.22 -11.15 -7.55
N GLN A 16 -6.46 -11.09 -8.05
CA GLN A 16 -7.25 -9.87 -8.12
C GLN A 16 -7.61 -9.33 -6.71
N ASP A 17 -7.94 -10.23 -5.78
CA ASP A 17 -8.15 -9.87 -4.37
C ASP A 17 -6.86 -9.28 -3.76
N GLY A 18 -5.71 -9.87 -4.08
CA GLY A 18 -4.39 -9.36 -3.70
C GLY A 18 -4.10 -7.98 -4.26
N ILE A 19 -4.42 -7.73 -5.53
CA ILE A 19 -4.30 -6.40 -6.15
C ILE A 19 -5.18 -5.38 -5.43
N SER A 20 -6.43 -5.73 -5.13
CA SER A 20 -7.36 -4.85 -4.42
C SER A 20 -6.87 -4.49 -3.00
N LEU A 21 -6.28 -5.45 -2.31
CA LEU A 21 -5.64 -5.24 -1.00
C LEU A 21 -4.47 -4.26 -1.11
N ILE A 22 -3.58 -4.47 -2.09
CA ILE A 22 -2.41 -3.60 -2.32
C ILE A 22 -2.87 -2.18 -2.66
N GLN A 23 -3.85 -2.01 -3.53
CA GLN A 23 -4.40 -0.70 -3.87
C GLN A 23 -4.99 0.03 -2.65
N THR A 24 -5.64 -0.71 -1.74
CA THR A 24 -6.14 -0.14 -0.48
C THR A 24 -4.98 0.36 0.40
N ALA A 25 -3.92 -0.43 0.52
CA ALA A 25 -2.73 -0.05 1.28
C ALA A 25 -2.00 1.15 0.65
N GLU A 26 -1.84 1.15 -0.69
CA GLU A 26 -1.21 2.26 -1.42
C GLU A 26 -2.00 3.56 -1.27
N GLY A 27 -3.33 3.51 -1.35
CA GLY A 27 -4.17 4.68 -1.14
C GLY A 27 -4.02 5.29 0.26
N ALA A 28 -3.90 4.44 1.28
CA ALA A 28 -3.63 4.91 2.64
C ALA A 28 -2.22 5.51 2.80
N MET A 29 -1.21 4.87 2.19
CA MET A 29 0.17 5.38 2.19
C MET A 29 0.31 6.70 1.40
N ASP A 30 -0.52 6.94 0.40
CA ASP A 30 -0.54 8.20 -0.33
C ASP A 30 -1.02 9.35 0.55
N GLN A 31 -2.03 9.11 1.39
CA GLN A 31 -2.46 10.09 2.41
C GLN A 31 -1.36 10.32 3.47
N GLN A 32 -0.67 9.27 3.90
CA GLN A 32 0.48 9.41 4.81
C GLN A 32 1.58 10.28 4.19
N HIS A 33 1.87 10.07 2.91
CA HIS A 33 2.86 10.88 2.20
C HIS A 33 2.46 12.36 2.14
N ALA A 34 1.18 12.66 1.87
CA ALA A 34 0.66 14.03 1.87
C ALA A 34 0.77 14.69 3.26
N ILE A 35 0.46 13.96 4.33
CA ILE A 35 0.64 14.41 5.71
C ILE A 35 2.10 14.75 6.00
N LEU A 36 3.02 13.89 5.62
CA LEU A 36 4.46 14.11 5.83
C LEU A 36 4.99 15.31 5.03
N GLN A 37 4.50 15.53 3.81
CA GLN A 37 4.82 16.73 3.03
C GLN A 37 4.32 17.99 3.73
N ARG A 38 3.10 17.98 4.25
CA ARG A 38 2.56 19.12 5.02
C ARG A 38 3.37 19.37 6.29
N ALA A 39 3.72 18.30 7.02
CA ALA A 39 4.60 18.40 8.18
C ALA A 39 5.97 19.00 7.83
N ARG A 40 6.52 18.63 6.67
CA ARG A 40 7.77 19.20 6.17
C ARG A 40 7.68 20.69 5.92
N GLU A 41 6.58 21.16 5.31
CA GLU A 41 6.34 22.59 5.08
C GLU A 41 6.30 23.37 6.41
N LEU A 42 5.59 22.85 7.41
CA LEU A 42 5.49 23.46 8.73
C LEU A 42 6.84 23.56 9.44
N VAL A 43 7.66 22.52 9.35
CA VAL A 43 9.00 22.55 9.96
C VAL A 43 9.93 23.52 9.23
N VAL A 44 9.81 23.64 7.89
CA VAL A 44 10.54 24.66 7.13
C VAL A 44 10.08 26.06 7.52
N GLN A 45 8.77 26.27 7.69
CA GLN A 45 8.22 27.54 8.18
C GLN A 45 8.75 27.87 9.57
N ALA A 46 8.76 26.91 10.49
CA ALA A 46 9.30 27.06 11.83
C ALA A 46 10.81 27.38 11.87
N GLY A 47 11.55 27.01 10.83
CA GLY A 47 12.96 27.39 10.66
C GLY A 47 13.18 28.89 10.44
N ASN A 48 12.14 29.65 10.14
CA ASN A 48 12.20 31.08 9.89
C ASN A 48 12.03 31.89 11.19
N THR A 49 12.97 31.73 12.09
CA THR A 49 12.98 32.38 13.42
C THR A 49 13.08 33.90 13.38
N GLY A 50 13.40 34.50 12.23
CA GLY A 50 13.51 35.97 12.10
C GLY A 50 12.17 36.70 11.87
N VAL A 51 11.08 35.94 11.62
CA VAL A 51 9.75 36.51 11.32
C VAL A 51 8.67 36.00 12.29
N LEU A 52 8.86 34.78 12.81
CA LEU A 52 7.90 34.16 13.72
C LEU A 52 8.06 34.77 15.15
N ASP A 53 6.94 35.02 15.79
CA ASP A 53 6.91 35.49 17.19
C ASP A 53 7.09 34.29 18.14
N ASP A 54 8.06 34.38 19.04
CA ASP A 54 8.34 33.38 20.08
C ASP A 54 7.55 33.64 21.37
N GLY A 55 6.63 34.62 21.36
CA GLY A 55 5.81 35.00 22.53
C GLY A 55 6.59 35.67 23.65
N GLN A 56 7.93 35.78 23.53
CA GLN A 56 8.76 36.38 24.59
C GLN A 56 8.93 37.90 24.43
N THR A 57 8.82 38.42 23.21
CA THR A 57 9.14 39.82 22.92
C THR A 57 7.92 40.74 22.95
N SER A 58 6.70 40.25 22.78
CA SER A 58 5.49 41.05 22.62
C SER A 58 4.46 40.98 23.77
N GLY A 59 4.59 40.07 24.71
CA GLY A 59 3.60 39.91 25.80
C GLY A 59 2.18 39.55 25.32
N SER A 60 2.04 39.23 24.05
CA SER A 60 0.80 38.87 23.40
C SER A 60 0.82 37.36 23.27
N GLY A 61 0.15 36.58 24.04
CA GLY A 61 0.15 35.10 24.07
C GLY A 61 -0.11 34.37 22.74
N ASP A 62 0.36 34.92 21.65
CA ASP A 62 0.27 34.43 20.28
C ASP A 62 1.63 33.86 19.85
N ASP A 63 1.95 32.67 20.36
CA ASP A 63 3.16 31.94 20.00
C ASP A 63 2.92 31.20 18.68
N ASP A 64 3.52 31.71 17.61
CA ASP A 64 3.41 31.09 16.27
C ASP A 64 4.05 29.70 16.23
N PHE A 65 5.08 29.47 17.03
CA PHE A 65 5.71 28.16 17.17
C PHE A 65 4.77 27.16 17.83
N GLN A 66 3.97 27.59 18.81
CA GLN A 66 2.97 26.72 19.45
C GLN A 66 1.87 26.33 18.48
N LYS A 67 1.40 27.26 17.64
CA LYS A 67 0.40 26.96 16.60
C LYS A 67 0.93 25.94 15.59
N ILE A 68 2.18 26.09 15.15
CA ILE A 68 2.84 25.11 14.26
C ILE A 68 2.98 23.76 14.96
N GLN A 69 3.37 23.73 16.24
CA GLN A 69 3.48 22.50 17.02
C GLN A 69 2.13 21.80 17.17
N ASP A 70 1.07 22.54 17.40
CA ASP A 70 -0.27 22.00 17.54
C ASP A 70 -0.74 21.37 16.21
N GLU A 71 -0.49 22.03 15.06
CA GLU A 71 -0.77 21.47 13.74
C GLU A 71 0.06 20.19 13.50
N LEU A 72 1.34 20.17 13.82
CA LEU A 72 2.19 18.98 13.71
C LEU A 72 1.67 17.81 14.57
N ASN A 73 1.21 18.10 15.78
CA ASN A 73 0.63 17.09 16.68
C ASN A 73 -0.67 16.50 16.10
N GLU A 74 -1.52 17.34 15.52
CA GLU A 74 -2.75 16.83 14.85
C GLU A 74 -2.43 16.00 13.61
N LEU A 75 -1.45 16.40 12.80
CA LEU A 75 -0.98 15.60 11.66
C LEU A 75 -0.40 14.26 12.12
N GLN A 76 0.30 14.22 13.24
CA GLN A 76 0.79 12.96 13.82
C GLN A 76 -0.35 12.05 14.26
N LYS A 77 -1.38 12.59 14.91
CA LYS A 77 -2.56 11.82 15.30
C LYS A 77 -3.25 11.21 14.08
N GLU A 78 -3.40 12.00 13.02
CA GLU A 78 -4.01 11.51 11.78
C GLU A 78 -3.15 10.45 11.09
N PHE A 79 -1.84 10.62 11.06
CA PHE A 79 -0.91 9.60 10.54
C PHE A 79 -1.03 8.29 11.32
N THR A 80 -1.07 8.36 12.65
CA THR A 80 -1.24 7.19 13.51
C THR A 80 -2.62 6.55 13.29
N ARG A 81 -3.67 7.36 13.15
CA ARG A 81 -5.01 6.87 12.86
C ARG A 81 -5.06 6.08 11.55
N ILE A 82 -4.39 6.56 10.50
CA ILE A 82 -4.30 5.83 9.22
C ILE A 82 -3.59 4.49 9.41
N ASN A 83 -2.49 4.44 10.15
CA ASN A 83 -1.79 3.19 10.46
C ASN A 83 -2.68 2.16 11.17
N GLU A 84 -3.48 2.63 12.13
CA GLU A 84 -4.30 1.75 12.97
C GLU A 84 -5.64 1.37 12.35
N GLN A 85 -6.20 2.21 11.50
CA GLN A 85 -7.54 2.02 10.98
C GLN A 85 -7.58 1.44 9.57
N THR A 86 -6.47 1.48 8.82
CA THR A 86 -6.43 0.89 7.48
C THR A 86 -6.52 -0.62 7.57
N GLU A 87 -7.65 -1.16 7.12
CA GLU A 87 -7.90 -2.60 7.11
C GLU A 87 -8.54 -3.06 5.80
N PHE A 88 -8.27 -4.31 5.45
CA PHE A 88 -8.92 -5.01 4.36
C PHE A 88 -9.45 -6.34 4.89
N ASN A 89 -10.75 -6.58 4.76
CA ASN A 89 -11.41 -7.78 5.28
C ASN A 89 -11.05 -8.09 6.76
N LYS A 90 -11.09 -7.06 7.65
CA LYS A 90 -10.74 -7.12 9.07
C LYS A 90 -9.26 -7.42 9.37
N LYS A 91 -8.41 -7.46 8.37
CA LYS A 91 -6.95 -7.56 8.55
C LYS A 91 -6.36 -6.15 8.47
N LYS A 92 -5.63 -5.76 9.49
CA LYS A 92 -4.87 -4.52 9.51
C LYS A 92 -3.73 -4.62 8.50
N LEU A 93 -3.50 -3.53 7.75
CA LEU A 93 -2.50 -3.52 6.68
C LEU A 93 -1.23 -2.77 7.07
N LEU A 94 -1.35 -1.67 7.83
CA LEU A 94 -0.28 -0.73 8.09
C LEU A 94 0.22 -0.72 9.55
N ASP A 95 -0.29 -1.61 10.39
CA ASP A 95 0.09 -1.69 11.81
C ASP A 95 1.37 -2.52 12.06
N GLY A 96 1.93 -3.13 11.00
CA GLY A 96 3.10 -3.99 11.06
C GLY A 96 2.81 -5.46 11.35
N THR A 97 1.54 -5.84 11.47
CA THR A 97 1.15 -7.26 11.67
C THR A 97 1.00 -8.02 10.35
N TYR A 98 0.94 -7.30 9.22
CA TYR A 98 0.78 -7.89 7.89
C TYR A 98 2.14 -8.33 7.32
N THR A 99 2.67 -9.42 7.86
CA THR A 99 3.97 -9.99 7.46
C THR A 99 3.79 -11.37 6.85
N ASP A 100 4.55 -11.66 5.80
CA ASP A 100 4.62 -12.97 5.11
C ASP A 100 3.25 -13.59 4.79
N GLN A 101 2.28 -12.74 4.42
CA GLN A 101 0.98 -13.24 4.02
C GLN A 101 1.07 -13.85 2.62
N TYR A 102 0.75 -15.13 2.56
CA TYR A 102 0.86 -15.92 1.34
C TYR A 102 -0.42 -15.81 0.50
N LEU A 103 -0.26 -15.39 -0.75
CA LEU A 103 -1.31 -15.38 -1.77
C LEU A 103 -1.10 -16.53 -2.72
N GLN A 104 -2.01 -17.49 -2.74
CA GLN A 104 -1.97 -18.60 -3.70
C GLN A 104 -2.43 -18.10 -5.08
N VAL A 105 -1.50 -17.97 -6.00
CA VAL A 105 -1.69 -17.44 -7.35
C VAL A 105 -1.43 -18.48 -8.45
N GLY A 106 -1.53 -19.75 -8.13
CA GLY A 106 -1.41 -20.84 -9.09
C GLY A 106 -2.21 -22.06 -8.67
N ALA A 107 -2.42 -22.99 -9.63
CA ALA A 107 -3.25 -24.18 -9.42
C ALA A 107 -2.55 -25.31 -8.64
N ASN A 108 -1.23 -25.24 -8.49
CA ASN A 108 -0.43 -26.27 -7.83
C ASN A 108 0.14 -25.74 -6.51
N ASP A 109 0.64 -26.66 -5.68
CA ASP A 109 1.31 -26.35 -4.44
C ASP A 109 2.57 -25.51 -4.70
N ASP A 110 2.92 -24.64 -3.74
CA ASP A 110 4.08 -23.75 -3.78
C ASP A 110 4.06 -22.68 -4.89
N GLN A 111 2.91 -22.44 -5.50
CA GLN A 111 2.71 -21.38 -6.49
C GLN A 111 2.04 -20.14 -5.84
N GLY A 112 2.79 -19.40 -5.08
CA GLY A 112 2.27 -18.21 -4.41
C GLY A 112 3.24 -17.05 -4.35
N ILE A 113 2.71 -15.91 -3.94
CA ILE A 113 3.47 -14.68 -3.71
C ILE A 113 3.24 -14.26 -2.26
N SER A 114 4.33 -14.14 -1.50
CA SER A 114 4.27 -13.56 -0.16
C SER A 114 4.25 -12.04 -0.24
N VAL A 115 3.37 -11.44 0.55
CA VAL A 115 3.23 -9.99 0.68
C VAL A 115 3.52 -9.61 2.12
N THR A 116 4.43 -8.67 2.31
CA THR A 116 4.76 -8.06 3.60
C THR A 116 4.61 -6.56 3.47
N ILE A 117 3.90 -5.96 4.42
CA ILE A 117 3.74 -4.52 4.53
C ILE A 117 4.33 -4.10 5.87
N ASN A 118 5.43 -3.35 5.82
CA ASN A 118 6.06 -2.86 7.03
C ASN A 118 5.36 -1.60 7.53
N LYS A 119 5.22 -1.52 8.84
CA LYS A 119 4.75 -0.31 9.49
C LYS A 119 5.72 0.84 9.24
N THR A 120 5.20 1.99 8.91
CA THR A 120 5.97 3.23 8.89
C THR A 120 5.63 4.02 10.16
N ASP A 121 6.63 4.29 10.97
CA ASP A 121 6.48 5.12 12.16
C ASP A 121 6.99 6.54 11.88
N TRP A 122 6.24 7.51 12.36
CA TRP A 122 6.61 8.90 12.35
C TRP A 122 6.18 9.54 13.67
N THR A 123 7.08 10.33 14.24
CA THR A 123 6.81 11.14 15.45
C THR A 123 6.98 12.61 15.10
N ALA A 124 6.00 13.45 15.44
CA ALA A 124 6.10 14.87 15.18
C ALA A 124 7.33 15.45 15.94
N PRO A 125 8.18 16.16 15.21
CA PRO A 125 9.31 16.83 15.86
C PRO A 125 8.82 17.94 16.79
N THR A 126 9.56 18.18 17.89
CA THR A 126 9.30 19.32 18.77
C THR A 126 9.93 20.57 18.18
N VAL A 127 9.09 21.57 17.91
CA VAL A 127 9.52 22.87 17.40
C VAL A 127 9.60 23.83 18.57
N THR A 128 10.80 24.33 18.83
CA THR A 128 11.05 25.34 19.88
C THR A 128 11.57 26.65 19.26
N GLY A 129 11.00 27.76 19.67
CA GLY A 129 11.46 29.08 19.25
C GLY A 129 12.92 29.34 19.64
N GLY A 130 13.67 30.03 18.79
CA GLY A 130 15.02 30.52 19.09
C GLY A 130 16.20 29.62 18.73
N ALA A 131 16.01 28.39 18.26
CA ALA A 131 17.12 27.55 17.83
C ALA A 131 17.37 27.67 16.33
N ALA A 132 18.19 28.65 15.94
CA ALA A 132 18.65 28.79 14.55
C ALA A 132 19.31 27.46 14.06
N GLY A 133 18.81 26.89 12.99
CA GLY A 133 19.33 25.62 12.44
C GLY A 133 18.61 24.36 12.93
N SER A 134 17.71 24.44 13.90
CA SER A 134 16.92 23.31 14.40
C SER A 134 16.06 22.67 13.30
N GLY A 135 15.49 23.48 12.40
CA GLY A 135 14.66 22.99 11.29
C GLY A 135 15.37 22.01 10.36
N SER A 136 16.66 22.21 10.08
CA SER A 136 17.44 21.33 9.18
C SER A 136 17.64 19.92 9.77
N THR A 137 17.92 19.83 11.07
CA THR A 137 18.12 18.54 11.75
C THR A 137 16.78 17.80 11.91
N LEU A 138 15.72 18.53 12.30
CA LEU A 138 14.38 17.96 12.44
C LEU A 138 13.80 17.44 11.11
N LEU A 139 14.08 18.10 10.00
CA LEU A 139 13.71 17.64 8.66
C LEU A 139 14.42 16.33 8.30
N LYS A 140 15.75 16.31 8.48
CA LYS A 140 16.59 15.22 8.02
C LYS A 140 16.35 13.94 8.82
N ASP A 141 16.30 14.03 10.12
CA ASP A 141 16.30 12.86 11.00
C ASP A 141 14.91 12.26 11.25
N ASN A 142 13.84 13.02 11.02
CA ASN A 142 12.47 12.55 11.30
C ASN A 142 11.57 12.49 10.05
N ILE A 143 11.44 13.60 9.33
CA ILE A 143 10.44 13.70 8.26
C ILE A 143 10.94 13.10 6.96
N ASP A 144 12.15 13.43 6.54
CA ASP A 144 12.71 12.92 5.28
C ASP A 144 12.93 11.40 5.36
N GLU A 145 13.28 10.85 6.52
CA GLU A 145 13.39 9.41 6.75
C GLU A 145 12.01 8.73 6.70
N ALA A 146 10.99 9.31 7.30
CA ALA A 146 9.63 8.81 7.22
C ALA A 146 9.09 8.84 5.77
N ILE A 147 9.32 9.93 5.02
CA ILE A 147 8.95 10.03 3.60
C ILE A 147 9.66 8.94 2.79
N LYS A 148 10.94 8.73 3.02
CA LYS A 148 11.72 7.68 2.35
C LYS A 148 11.18 6.29 2.67
N SER A 149 10.80 6.03 3.92
CA SER A 149 10.22 4.77 4.35
C SER A 149 8.89 4.49 3.63
N VAL A 150 7.94 5.44 3.65
CA VAL A 150 6.66 5.33 2.94
C VAL A 150 6.89 5.10 1.44
N THR A 151 7.79 5.86 0.82
CA THR A 151 8.09 5.75 -0.62
C THR A 151 8.69 4.38 -0.96
N THR A 152 9.56 3.86 -0.09
CA THR A 152 10.16 2.53 -0.29
C THR A 152 9.12 1.42 -0.19
N GLU A 153 8.22 1.48 0.79
CA GLU A 153 7.15 0.49 0.92
C GLU A 153 6.16 0.57 -0.26
N ARG A 154 5.77 1.76 -0.69
CA ARG A 154 4.95 1.94 -1.90
C ARG A 154 5.61 1.35 -3.15
N SER A 155 6.91 1.55 -3.32
CA SER A 155 7.65 0.97 -4.46
C SER A 155 7.66 -0.56 -4.43
N LYS A 156 7.79 -1.17 -3.24
CA LYS A 156 7.70 -2.63 -3.08
C LYS A 156 6.30 -3.14 -3.43
N LEU A 157 5.25 -2.47 -2.94
CA LEU A 157 3.86 -2.85 -3.20
C LEU A 157 3.54 -2.73 -4.69
N GLY A 158 3.93 -1.64 -5.36
CA GLY A 158 3.76 -1.48 -6.81
C GLY A 158 4.49 -2.55 -7.62
N ALA A 159 5.68 -3.00 -7.17
CA ALA A 159 6.37 -4.12 -7.82
C ALA A 159 5.60 -5.45 -7.65
N ILE A 160 5.01 -5.69 -6.48
CA ILE A 160 4.19 -6.88 -6.23
C ILE A 160 2.90 -6.81 -7.04
N GLN A 161 2.25 -5.65 -7.12
CA GLN A 161 1.06 -5.45 -7.95
C GLN A 161 1.34 -5.79 -9.40
N ASN A 162 2.41 -5.27 -9.99
CA ASN A 162 2.81 -5.60 -11.35
C ASN A 162 3.01 -7.11 -11.54
N ARG A 163 3.65 -7.79 -10.57
CA ARG A 163 3.82 -9.25 -10.62
C ARG A 163 2.48 -9.98 -10.61
N LEU A 164 1.54 -9.56 -9.76
CA LEU A 164 0.19 -10.14 -9.70
C LEU A 164 -0.57 -9.93 -11.01
N GLU A 165 -0.49 -8.75 -11.61
CA GLU A 165 -1.13 -8.46 -12.90
C GLU A 165 -0.58 -9.35 -14.04
N TYR A 166 0.74 -9.58 -14.07
CA TYR A 166 1.33 -10.51 -15.02
C TYR A 166 0.88 -11.95 -14.76
N THR A 167 0.78 -12.35 -13.49
CA THR A 167 0.32 -13.70 -13.11
C THR A 167 -1.13 -13.92 -13.56
N VAL A 168 -2.03 -12.97 -13.30
CA VAL A 168 -3.43 -13.02 -13.76
C VAL A 168 -3.49 -13.26 -15.27
N LYS A 169 -2.73 -12.49 -16.06
CA LYS A 169 -2.70 -12.66 -17.53
C LYS A 169 -2.21 -14.03 -17.97
N VAL A 170 -1.21 -14.59 -17.28
CA VAL A 170 -0.68 -15.93 -17.59
C VAL A 170 -1.68 -17.00 -17.21
N ASP A 171 -2.31 -16.88 -16.04
CA ASP A 171 -3.29 -17.86 -15.56
C ASP A 171 -4.54 -17.88 -16.43
N ASP A 172 -5.06 -16.72 -16.84
CA ASP A 172 -6.21 -16.61 -17.73
C ASP A 172 -5.91 -17.25 -19.11
N ASN A 173 -4.76 -16.92 -19.72
CA ASN A 173 -4.34 -17.53 -20.98
C ASN A 173 -4.15 -19.06 -20.86
N THR A 174 -3.57 -19.50 -19.75
CA THR A 174 -3.35 -20.93 -19.50
C THR A 174 -4.67 -21.64 -19.27
N ALA A 175 -5.60 -21.05 -18.52
CA ALA A 175 -6.93 -21.59 -18.29
C ALA A 175 -7.73 -21.72 -19.60
N GLU A 176 -7.70 -20.69 -20.46
CA GLU A 176 -8.34 -20.72 -21.78
C GLU A 176 -7.79 -21.83 -22.68
N ASN A 177 -6.46 -21.93 -22.78
CA ASN A 177 -5.81 -22.97 -23.57
C ASN A 177 -6.11 -24.37 -23.06
N MET A 178 -6.12 -24.58 -21.75
CA MET A 178 -6.46 -25.84 -21.11
C MET A 178 -7.93 -26.18 -21.30
N GLN A 179 -8.84 -25.23 -21.25
CA GLN A 179 -10.25 -25.41 -21.49
C GLN A 179 -10.51 -25.79 -22.96
N ALA A 180 -9.84 -25.14 -23.91
CA ALA A 180 -9.90 -25.48 -25.32
C ALA A 180 -9.35 -26.89 -25.60
N ALA A 181 -8.29 -27.30 -24.89
CA ALA A 181 -7.76 -28.68 -25.01
C ALA A 181 -8.70 -29.70 -24.36
N GLU A 182 -9.32 -29.40 -23.22
CA GLU A 182 -10.33 -30.28 -22.61
C GLU A 182 -11.53 -30.48 -23.52
N SER A 183 -12.05 -29.41 -24.13
CA SER A 183 -13.16 -29.44 -25.07
C SER A 183 -12.86 -30.38 -26.25
N ARG A 184 -11.68 -30.23 -26.88
CA ARG A 184 -11.26 -31.10 -27.99
C ARG A 184 -11.17 -32.60 -27.65
N ILE A 185 -10.90 -32.93 -26.39
CA ILE A 185 -10.78 -34.32 -25.94
C ILE A 185 -12.14 -34.90 -25.52
N ARG A 186 -13.00 -34.08 -24.97
CA ARG A 186 -14.20 -34.53 -24.26
C ARG A 186 -15.51 -34.23 -24.98
N ASP A 187 -15.56 -33.14 -25.72
CA ASP A 187 -16.80 -32.76 -26.41
C ASP A 187 -16.96 -33.62 -27.67
N THR A 188 -18.06 -34.33 -27.68
CA THR A 188 -18.45 -35.14 -28.84
C THR A 188 -19.13 -34.24 -29.86
N ASP A 189 -18.66 -34.29 -31.11
CA ASP A 189 -19.39 -33.64 -32.18
C ASP A 189 -20.71 -34.41 -32.41
N MET A 190 -21.79 -33.80 -31.94
CA MET A 190 -23.13 -34.40 -32.00
C MET A 190 -23.58 -34.68 -33.46
N ALA A 191 -23.11 -33.86 -34.42
CA ALA A 191 -23.43 -34.06 -35.83
C ALA A 191 -22.76 -35.31 -36.39
N ASP A 192 -21.48 -35.54 -36.10
CA ASP A 192 -20.76 -36.75 -36.48
C ASP A 192 -21.29 -37.99 -35.75
N GLU A 193 -21.63 -37.89 -34.46
CA GLU A 193 -22.17 -39.05 -33.73
C GLU A 193 -23.58 -39.43 -34.19
N MET A 194 -24.43 -38.43 -34.50
CA MET A 194 -25.74 -38.70 -35.10
C MET A 194 -25.64 -39.35 -36.49
N THR A 195 -24.65 -38.97 -37.30
CA THR A 195 -24.40 -39.62 -38.60
C THR A 195 -23.87 -41.04 -38.46
N ARG A 196 -23.09 -41.34 -37.43
CA ARG A 196 -22.65 -42.70 -37.09
C ARG A 196 -23.80 -43.56 -36.57
N PHE A 197 -24.70 -43.00 -35.75
CA PHE A 197 -25.84 -43.71 -35.20
C PHE A 197 -26.90 -44.03 -36.26
N SER A 198 -27.01 -43.18 -37.27
CA SER A 198 -27.99 -43.38 -38.37
C SER A 198 -27.51 -44.35 -39.46
N LYS A 199 -26.28 -44.83 -39.44
CA LYS A 199 -25.73 -45.89 -40.29
C LYS A 199 -25.78 -47.25 -39.61
#